data_a3c7ad22d6b05e2c096cb9e6d4b6b501
#
_entry.id   a3c7ad22d6b05e2c096cb9e6d4b6b501
#
_cell.length_a   1.000
_cell.length_b   1.000
_cell.length_c   1.000
_cell.angle_alpha   90.00
_cell.angle_beta   90.00
_cell.angle_gamma   90.00
#
_symmetry.space_group_name_H-M   'P 1'
#
loop_
_entity.id
_entity.type
_entity.pdbx_description
1 polymer ?
#
loop_
_entity_poly.entity_id
_entity_poly.type
_entity_poly.pdbx_seq_one_letter_code
_entity_poly.pdbx_strand_id
1 'polypeptide(L)'
;MRTLAVSLLLAGTASAIALGSQAIDISRYTIVDLSHAYGPSTVFWPTSPTKFELHQLAFGMTPGGYFYSANSFATPEHGGTHIDAPIHFSSKGRTLEQIPLDQLMGPAVVIDVTSRAAADRDYRLTPEDVVQFERRHGTITRGTIVLLRTGWSRHWPNVKAYLGDDTPGDASKLSFPSYGVDAARLLIEQRAVAAIGVDTASIDYGRSTDFQVHRIAAEKNVPGLENLTNLDKLPPRGALVIALPMKIEGGSGGPLRAVALVGK
;
A
#
# COMPACT_ATOMS: atom_id res chain seq x y z
N MET A 1 -57.85 34.59 52.73
CA MET A 1 -57.55 33.87 51.46
C MET A 1 -56.09 33.59 51.43
N ARG A 2 -55.65 32.35 51.60
CA ARG A 2 -54.27 31.94 51.61
C ARG A 2 -54.00 31.17 50.30
N THR A 3 -53.15 31.68 49.44
CA THR A 3 -52.79 31.08 48.17
C THR A 3 -51.60 30.10 48.40
N LEU A 4 -51.83 28.81 48.17
CA LEU A 4 -50.76 27.79 48.15
C LEU A 4 -50.06 27.86 46.77
N ALA A 5 -48.76 28.08 46.81
CA ALA A 5 -47.90 27.91 45.65
C ALA A 5 -47.33 26.46 45.66
N VAL A 6 -47.67 25.72 44.63
CA VAL A 6 -47.12 24.36 44.41
C VAL A 6 -45.92 24.50 43.53
N SER A 7 -44.72 24.24 44.07
CA SER A 7 -43.48 24.19 43.29
C SER A 7 -43.29 22.79 42.73
N LEU A 8 -43.37 22.62 41.40
CA LEU A 8 -43.01 21.38 40.68
C LEU A 8 -41.49 21.36 40.49
N LEU A 9 -40.79 20.46 41.20
CA LEU A 9 -39.43 20.10 40.90
C LEU A 9 -39.40 19.09 39.71
N LEU A 10 -38.94 19.56 38.55
CA LEU A 10 -38.54 18.67 37.45
C LEU A 10 -37.13 18.12 37.76
N ALA A 11 -37.05 16.86 38.16
CA ALA A 11 -35.79 16.14 38.22
C ALA A 11 -35.42 15.66 36.81
N GLY A 12 -34.58 16.41 36.11
CA GLY A 12 -33.98 15.99 34.84
C GLY A 12 -32.89 14.96 35.08
N THR A 13 -33.14 13.70 34.74
CA THR A 13 -32.09 12.67 34.69
C THR A 13 -31.22 12.89 33.46
N ALA A 14 -30.08 13.48 33.63
CA ALA A 14 -29.04 13.55 32.62
C ALA A 14 -28.43 12.15 32.46
N SER A 15 -28.84 11.38 31.43
CA SER A 15 -28.17 10.18 31.00
C SER A 15 -26.82 10.56 30.39
N ALA A 16 -25.74 10.42 31.14
CA ALA A 16 -24.41 10.52 30.62
C ALA A 16 -24.17 9.31 29.69
N ILE A 17 -24.21 9.54 28.37
CA ILE A 17 -23.74 8.58 27.38
C ILE A 17 -22.22 8.50 27.58
N ALA A 18 -21.74 7.47 28.28
CA ALA A 18 -20.33 7.14 28.33
C ALA A 18 -19.91 6.75 26.90
N LEU A 19 -19.26 7.68 26.19
CA LEU A 19 -18.48 7.37 25.00
C LEU A 19 -17.29 6.52 25.48
N GLY A 20 -17.52 5.21 25.59
CA GLY A 20 -16.44 4.26 25.81
C GLY A 20 -15.45 4.39 24.65
N SER A 21 -14.24 4.83 24.93
CA SER A 21 -13.15 4.73 23.96
C SER A 21 -12.98 3.25 23.62
N GLN A 22 -13.40 2.83 22.43
CA GLN A 22 -13.11 1.48 21.94
C GLN A 22 -11.62 1.42 21.66
N ALA A 23 -10.85 0.96 22.63
CA ALA A 23 -9.46 0.64 22.41
C ALA A 23 -9.36 -0.47 21.36
N ILE A 24 -8.47 -0.29 20.38
CA ILE A 24 -8.17 -1.34 19.40
C ILE A 24 -7.39 -2.43 20.13
N ASP A 25 -8.02 -3.58 20.34
CA ASP A 25 -7.36 -4.76 20.89
C ASP A 25 -6.67 -5.55 19.78
N ILE A 26 -5.38 -5.31 19.59
CA ILE A 26 -4.56 -5.95 18.55
C ILE A 26 -4.53 -7.48 18.69
N SER A 27 -4.74 -8.04 19.90
CA SER A 27 -4.77 -9.48 20.10
C SER A 27 -5.89 -10.19 19.33
N ARG A 28 -6.92 -9.46 18.94
CA ARG A 28 -8.06 -9.94 18.15
C ARG A 28 -7.79 -10.02 16.65
N TYR A 29 -6.58 -9.63 16.22
CA TYR A 29 -6.19 -9.62 14.81
C TYR A 29 -5.03 -10.56 14.55
N THR A 30 -4.99 -11.12 13.36
CA THR A 30 -3.80 -11.70 12.75
C THR A 30 -3.08 -10.59 12.01
N ILE A 31 -1.79 -10.41 12.28
CA ILE A 31 -0.96 -9.43 11.56
C ILE A 31 -0.31 -10.14 10.38
N VAL A 32 -0.59 -9.67 9.17
CA VAL A 32 -0.01 -10.18 7.94
C VAL A 32 1.02 -9.18 7.42
N ASP A 33 2.27 -9.64 7.25
CA ASP A 33 3.34 -8.85 6.63
C ASP A 33 3.15 -8.85 5.11
N LEU A 34 3.04 -7.67 4.52
CA LEU A 34 2.83 -7.47 3.08
C LEU A 34 4.11 -7.06 2.36
N SER A 35 5.28 -7.16 2.99
CA SER A 35 6.53 -6.65 2.46
C SER A 35 7.56 -7.75 2.20
N HIS A 36 8.29 -7.61 1.10
CA HIS A 36 9.52 -8.36 0.88
C HIS A 36 10.67 -7.77 1.67
N ALA A 37 11.58 -8.62 2.14
CA ALA A 37 12.80 -8.17 2.79
C ALA A 37 13.74 -7.47 1.79
N TYR A 38 14.39 -6.39 2.22
CA TYR A 38 15.47 -5.75 1.46
C TYR A 38 16.78 -6.51 1.65
N GLY A 39 17.48 -6.73 0.56
CA GLY A 39 18.76 -7.45 0.54
C GLY A 39 19.34 -7.51 -0.88
N PRO A 40 20.39 -8.32 -1.10
CA PRO A 40 21.05 -8.43 -2.41
C PRO A 40 20.14 -8.90 -3.55
N SER A 41 19.06 -9.63 -3.22
CA SER A 41 18.07 -10.14 -4.18
C SER A 41 16.85 -9.24 -4.37
N THR A 42 16.83 -8.05 -3.77
CA THR A 42 15.73 -7.09 -3.97
C THR A 42 15.62 -6.71 -5.44
N VAL A 43 14.42 -6.82 -5.97
CA VAL A 43 14.13 -6.45 -7.36
C VAL A 43 13.94 -4.95 -7.46
N PHE A 44 14.66 -4.35 -8.40
CA PHE A 44 14.56 -2.94 -8.80
C PHE A 44 14.18 -2.84 -10.27
N TRP A 45 13.71 -1.67 -10.67
CA TRP A 45 13.45 -1.38 -12.07
C TRP A 45 14.77 -1.54 -12.89
N PRO A 46 14.73 -2.10 -14.12
CA PRO A 46 15.95 -2.42 -14.86
C PRO A 46 16.87 -1.24 -15.13
N THR A 47 16.33 -0.02 -15.21
CA THR A 47 17.10 1.21 -15.43
C THR A 47 17.55 1.88 -14.12
N SER A 48 17.29 1.28 -12.96
CA SER A 48 17.79 1.80 -11.69
C SER A 48 19.32 1.75 -11.67
N PRO A 49 20.00 2.89 -11.43
CA PRO A 49 21.47 2.94 -11.50
C PRO A 49 22.14 2.22 -10.33
N THR A 50 21.44 2.04 -9.23
CA THR A 50 21.93 1.39 -8.00
C THR A 50 20.91 0.39 -7.47
N LYS A 51 21.32 -0.39 -6.47
CA LYS A 51 20.50 -1.38 -5.78
C LYS A 51 20.61 -1.15 -4.27
N PHE A 52 19.94 -2.00 -3.47
CA PHE A 52 20.10 -1.99 -2.03
C PHE A 52 21.52 -2.46 -1.66
N GLU A 53 22.17 -1.66 -0.84
CA GLU A 53 23.48 -1.94 -0.27
C GLU A 53 23.42 -1.86 1.26
N LEU A 54 23.97 -2.84 1.94
CA LEU A 54 24.13 -2.87 3.39
C LEU A 54 25.63 -2.90 3.71
N HIS A 55 26.11 -1.87 4.38
CA HIS A 55 27.52 -1.74 4.75
C HIS A 55 27.69 -1.98 6.23
N GLN A 56 28.45 -3.03 6.60
CA GLN A 56 28.78 -3.33 7.99
C GLN A 56 29.79 -2.31 8.53
N LEU A 57 29.40 -1.56 9.55
CA LEU A 57 30.24 -0.58 10.24
C LEU A 57 30.93 -1.21 11.45
N ALA A 58 30.25 -2.10 12.19
CA ALA A 58 30.79 -2.83 13.31
C ALA A 58 30.09 -4.17 13.47
N PHE A 59 30.81 -5.19 13.94
CA PHE A 59 30.26 -6.50 14.29
C PHE A 59 31.26 -7.25 15.19
N GLY A 60 30.95 -7.44 16.46
CA GLY A 60 31.78 -8.20 17.38
C GLY A 60 31.78 -7.68 18.82
N MET A 61 32.65 -8.28 19.64
CA MET A 61 32.86 -7.86 21.03
C MET A 61 33.68 -6.57 21.06
N THR A 62 33.20 -5.61 21.83
CA THR A 62 33.93 -4.35 22.06
C THR A 62 35.02 -4.54 23.18
N PRO A 63 35.99 -3.62 23.25
CA PRO A 63 36.93 -3.62 24.39
C PRO A 63 36.26 -3.51 25.76
N GLY A 64 35.04 -2.96 25.84
CA GLY A 64 34.22 -2.86 27.03
C GLY A 64 33.49 -4.14 27.42
N GLY A 65 33.69 -5.27 26.69
CA GLY A 65 33.15 -6.58 27.02
C GLY A 65 31.70 -6.83 26.63
N TYR A 66 31.11 -6.02 25.72
CA TYR A 66 29.78 -6.22 25.17
C TYR A 66 29.81 -6.37 23.66
N PHE A 67 28.83 -7.09 23.09
CA PHE A 67 28.67 -7.23 21.66
C PHE A 67 28.05 -5.95 21.06
N TYR A 68 28.57 -5.53 19.88
CA TYR A 68 28.02 -4.40 19.13
C TYR A 68 27.97 -4.74 17.65
N SER A 69 26.84 -4.41 17.02
CA SER A 69 26.66 -4.50 15.56
C SER A 69 26.00 -3.23 15.05
N ALA A 70 26.56 -2.66 13.99
CA ALA A 70 26.02 -1.48 13.33
C ALA A 70 26.26 -1.57 11.82
N ASN A 71 25.28 -1.09 11.06
CA ASN A 71 25.37 -1.02 9.62
C ASN A 71 24.88 0.35 9.14
N SER A 72 25.31 0.76 7.96
CA SER A 72 24.67 1.78 7.13
C SER A 72 24.05 1.10 5.91
N PHE A 73 23.09 1.76 5.25
CA PHE A 73 22.55 1.26 3.99
C PHE A 73 22.32 2.40 3.01
N ALA A 74 22.32 2.06 1.71
CA ALA A 74 21.90 2.92 0.62
C ALA A 74 20.91 2.15 -0.27
N THR A 75 19.91 2.83 -0.81
CA THR A 75 18.93 2.23 -1.71
C THR A 75 18.27 3.32 -2.56
N PRO A 76 17.88 3.03 -3.82
CA PRO A 76 16.89 3.84 -4.52
C PRO A 76 15.56 3.88 -3.74
N GLU A 77 14.81 4.95 -3.89
CA GLU A 77 13.48 5.09 -3.28
C GLU A 77 12.49 4.07 -3.84
N HIS A 78 12.62 3.74 -5.15
CA HIS A 78 11.72 2.85 -5.90
C HIS A 78 12.38 1.49 -6.14
N GLY A 79 11.81 0.46 -5.57
CA GLY A 79 12.26 -0.93 -5.63
C GLY A 79 12.05 -1.66 -4.31
N GLY A 80 12.03 -2.98 -4.34
CA GLY A 80 11.52 -3.73 -3.20
C GLY A 80 10.07 -3.36 -2.90
N THR A 81 9.54 -3.71 -1.72
CA THR A 81 8.23 -3.21 -1.31
C THR A 81 8.34 -1.75 -0.92
N HIS A 82 7.71 -0.87 -1.69
CA HIS A 82 7.83 0.58 -1.52
C HIS A 82 6.51 1.31 -1.80
N ILE A 83 6.51 2.61 -1.56
CA ILE A 83 5.44 3.52 -1.89
C ILE A 83 5.95 4.58 -2.87
N ASP A 84 5.12 4.91 -3.86
CA ASP A 84 5.29 6.07 -4.71
C ASP A 84 4.54 7.26 -4.13
N ALA A 85 5.24 8.34 -3.87
CA ALA A 85 4.63 9.61 -3.54
C ALA A 85 4.10 10.29 -4.82
N PRO A 86 3.05 11.09 -4.73
CA PRO A 86 2.47 11.78 -5.90
C PRO A 86 3.46 12.62 -6.70
N ILE A 87 4.47 13.20 -6.05
CA ILE A 87 5.54 13.98 -6.73
C ILE A 87 6.30 13.14 -7.78
N HIS A 88 6.31 11.80 -7.64
CA HIS A 88 7.01 10.91 -8.58
C HIS A 88 6.56 11.12 -10.04
N PHE A 89 5.26 11.32 -10.28
CA PHE A 89 4.70 11.55 -11.63
C PHE A 89 3.93 12.86 -11.79
N SER A 90 3.93 13.73 -10.77
CA SER A 90 3.28 15.05 -10.84
C SER A 90 4.13 16.12 -10.14
N SER A 91 4.62 17.10 -10.89
CA SER A 91 5.43 18.21 -10.34
C SER A 91 4.69 19.06 -9.28
N LYS A 92 3.39 18.88 -9.14
CA LYS A 92 2.54 19.52 -8.11
C LYS A 92 2.05 18.53 -7.06
N GLY A 93 2.48 17.27 -7.16
CA GLY A 93 2.14 16.22 -6.22
C GLY A 93 2.83 16.40 -4.87
N ARG A 94 2.24 15.80 -3.84
CA ARG A 94 2.85 15.76 -2.50
C ARG A 94 4.12 14.93 -2.52
N THR A 95 5.14 15.41 -1.83
CA THR A 95 6.32 14.62 -1.48
C THR A 95 5.98 13.59 -0.38
N LEU A 96 6.88 12.64 -0.16
CA LEU A 96 6.61 11.49 0.70
C LEU A 96 6.20 11.89 2.13
N GLU A 97 6.90 12.83 2.74
CA GLU A 97 6.62 13.33 4.09
C GLU A 97 5.31 14.13 4.20
N GLN A 98 4.76 14.56 3.06
CA GLN A 98 3.52 15.36 2.99
C GLN A 98 2.27 14.49 2.81
N ILE A 99 2.41 13.19 2.59
CA ILE A 99 1.26 12.28 2.46
C ILE A 99 0.56 12.19 3.83
N PRO A 100 -0.74 12.50 3.92
CA PRO A 100 -1.49 12.39 5.16
C PRO A 100 -1.57 10.93 5.66
N LEU A 101 -1.50 10.72 6.97
CA LEU A 101 -1.51 9.39 7.56
C LEU A 101 -2.80 8.60 7.29
N ASP A 102 -3.92 9.27 7.12
CA ASP A 102 -5.21 8.66 6.75
C ASP A 102 -5.25 8.12 5.31
N GLN A 103 -4.28 8.49 4.46
CA GLN A 103 -4.04 7.82 3.17
C GLN A 103 -3.13 6.58 3.30
N LEU A 104 -2.32 6.51 4.36
CA LEU A 104 -1.35 5.44 4.61
C LEU A 104 -1.90 4.34 5.52
N MET A 105 -3.00 4.60 6.20
CA MET A 105 -3.64 3.66 7.13
C MET A 105 -5.15 3.71 6.94
N GLY A 106 -5.77 2.56 6.65
CA GLY A 106 -7.21 2.55 6.43
C GLY A 106 -7.79 1.18 6.11
N PRO A 107 -9.12 1.12 5.98
CA PRO A 107 -9.79 -0.09 5.53
C PRO A 107 -9.31 -0.46 4.13
N ALA A 108 -9.08 -1.75 3.89
CA ALA A 108 -8.60 -2.24 2.62
C ALA A 108 -9.57 -3.24 1.97
N VAL A 109 -9.50 -3.30 0.64
CA VAL A 109 -10.12 -4.34 -0.18
C VAL A 109 -9.07 -4.98 -1.06
N VAL A 110 -9.24 -6.27 -1.36
CA VAL A 110 -8.38 -7.04 -2.26
C VAL A 110 -9.20 -7.47 -3.48
N ILE A 111 -8.88 -6.90 -4.63
CA ILE A 111 -9.46 -7.32 -5.91
C ILE A 111 -8.56 -8.43 -6.47
N ASP A 112 -9.09 -9.64 -6.55
CA ASP A 112 -8.35 -10.82 -7.01
C ASP A 112 -8.59 -11.07 -8.51
N VAL A 113 -7.52 -10.97 -9.28
CA VAL A 113 -7.49 -11.26 -10.73
C VAL A 113 -6.50 -12.38 -11.07
N THR A 114 -6.10 -13.21 -10.09
CA THR A 114 -5.05 -14.25 -10.23
C THR A 114 -5.29 -15.16 -11.43
N SER A 115 -6.53 -15.60 -11.65
CA SER A 115 -6.88 -16.49 -12.77
C SER A 115 -6.70 -15.82 -14.15
N ARG A 116 -7.00 -14.53 -14.22
CA ARG A 116 -6.85 -13.74 -15.45
C ARG A 116 -5.38 -13.41 -15.73
N ALA A 117 -4.66 -13.02 -14.68
CA ALA A 117 -3.22 -12.78 -14.75
C ALA A 117 -2.42 -14.05 -15.10
N ALA A 118 -2.91 -15.24 -14.70
CA ALA A 118 -2.30 -16.51 -15.08
C ALA A 118 -2.53 -16.85 -16.56
N ALA A 119 -3.65 -16.42 -17.13
CA ALA A 119 -4.00 -16.62 -18.56
C ALA A 119 -3.37 -15.57 -19.48
N ASP A 120 -3.20 -14.34 -18.98
CA ASP A 120 -2.60 -13.22 -19.72
C ASP A 120 -1.59 -12.49 -18.82
N ARG A 121 -0.31 -12.64 -19.15
CA ARG A 121 0.79 -12.03 -18.42
C ARG A 121 0.73 -10.50 -18.39
N ASP A 122 0.15 -9.88 -19.41
CA ASP A 122 -0.01 -8.42 -19.52
C ASP A 122 -1.44 -7.98 -19.14
N TYR A 123 -2.14 -8.78 -18.33
CA TYR A 123 -3.50 -8.48 -17.90
C TYR A 123 -3.58 -7.14 -17.18
N ARG A 124 -4.59 -6.38 -17.51
CA ARG A 124 -4.88 -5.07 -16.91
C ARG A 124 -6.26 -5.12 -16.27
N LEU A 125 -6.33 -4.80 -14.96
CA LEU A 125 -7.60 -4.68 -14.25
C LEU A 125 -8.58 -3.79 -15.03
N THR A 126 -9.79 -4.27 -15.21
CA THR A 126 -10.84 -3.56 -15.97
C THR A 126 -11.88 -2.93 -15.03
N PRO A 127 -12.66 -1.94 -15.50
CA PRO A 127 -13.82 -1.43 -14.75
C PRO A 127 -14.84 -2.54 -14.43
N GLU A 128 -15.01 -3.52 -15.30
CA GLU A 128 -15.91 -4.66 -15.10
C GLU A 128 -15.45 -5.51 -13.92
N ASP A 129 -14.15 -5.69 -13.71
CA ASP A 129 -13.61 -6.40 -12.54
C ASP A 129 -13.96 -5.68 -11.24
N VAL A 130 -13.79 -4.35 -11.24
CA VAL A 130 -14.14 -3.51 -10.10
C VAL A 130 -15.64 -3.62 -9.80
N VAL A 131 -16.49 -3.49 -10.82
CA VAL A 131 -17.95 -3.61 -10.66
C VAL A 131 -18.36 -5.01 -10.21
N GLN A 132 -17.72 -6.06 -10.73
CA GLN A 132 -17.97 -7.44 -10.29
C GLN A 132 -17.55 -7.66 -8.84
N PHE A 133 -16.42 -7.09 -8.42
CA PHE A 133 -15.99 -7.09 -7.02
C PHE A 133 -17.04 -6.40 -6.14
N GLU A 134 -17.50 -5.20 -6.54
CA GLU A 134 -18.49 -4.43 -5.79
C GLU A 134 -19.83 -5.15 -5.65
N ARG A 135 -20.27 -5.84 -6.69
CA ARG A 135 -21.53 -6.66 -6.64
C ARG A 135 -21.45 -7.79 -5.62
N ARG A 136 -20.27 -8.38 -5.42
CA ARG A 136 -20.07 -9.52 -4.51
C ARG A 136 -19.76 -9.07 -3.08
N HIS A 137 -19.07 -7.98 -2.92
CA HIS A 137 -18.46 -7.58 -1.64
C HIS A 137 -18.90 -6.19 -1.14
N GLY A 138 -19.77 -5.51 -1.87
CA GLY A 138 -20.25 -4.15 -1.58
C GLY A 138 -19.36 -3.07 -2.20
N THR A 139 -19.91 -1.88 -2.32
CA THR A 139 -19.27 -0.72 -2.98
C THR A 139 -17.97 -0.33 -2.29
N ILE A 140 -16.95 0.01 -3.08
CA ILE A 140 -15.70 0.59 -2.60
C ILE A 140 -15.97 2.04 -2.18
N THR A 141 -15.74 2.35 -0.91
CA THR A 141 -16.03 3.68 -0.34
C THR A 141 -14.81 4.58 -0.38
N ARG A 142 -15.05 5.88 -0.31
CA ARG A 142 -14.00 6.90 -0.16
C ARG A 142 -13.03 6.53 0.97
N GLY A 143 -11.74 6.76 0.74
CA GLY A 143 -10.70 6.51 1.75
C GLY A 143 -10.30 5.04 1.91
N THR A 144 -10.82 4.13 1.07
CA THR A 144 -10.40 2.72 1.04
C THR A 144 -9.04 2.58 0.36
N ILE A 145 -8.16 1.74 0.88
CA ILE A 145 -6.94 1.28 0.21
C ILE A 145 -7.32 0.08 -0.66
N VAL A 146 -7.07 0.17 -1.97
CA VAL A 146 -7.40 -0.91 -2.92
C VAL A 146 -6.13 -1.67 -3.29
N LEU A 147 -6.11 -2.97 -3.01
CA LEU A 147 -5.01 -3.87 -3.32
C LEU A 147 -5.40 -4.79 -4.47
N LEU A 148 -4.62 -4.77 -5.54
CA LEU A 148 -4.77 -5.67 -6.67
C LEU A 148 -3.91 -6.91 -6.45
N ARG A 149 -4.54 -8.07 -6.30
CA ARG A 149 -3.89 -9.37 -6.22
C ARG A 149 -3.83 -10.01 -7.59
N THR A 150 -2.64 -10.10 -8.16
CA THR A 150 -2.37 -10.79 -9.42
C THR A 150 -1.79 -12.19 -9.19
N GLY A 151 -1.32 -12.48 -7.96
CA GLY A 151 -0.57 -13.68 -7.59
C GLY A 151 0.87 -13.66 -8.10
N TRP A 152 1.35 -12.49 -8.50
CA TRP A 152 2.66 -12.32 -9.13
C TRP A 152 3.82 -12.40 -8.13
N SER A 153 3.60 -12.04 -6.88
CA SER A 153 4.60 -12.13 -5.79
C SER A 153 5.26 -13.51 -5.66
N ARG A 154 4.63 -14.58 -6.16
CA ARG A 154 5.22 -15.93 -6.23
C ARG A 154 6.49 -16.02 -7.07
N HIS A 155 6.72 -15.07 -7.98
CA HIS A 155 7.90 -15.02 -8.84
C HIS A 155 9.08 -14.30 -8.19
N TRP A 156 8.83 -13.59 -7.07
CA TRP A 156 9.90 -12.93 -6.33
C TRP A 156 10.87 -13.93 -5.71
N PRO A 157 12.20 -13.71 -5.70
CA PRO A 157 12.91 -12.55 -6.25
C PRO A 157 13.54 -12.83 -7.65
N ASN A 158 12.99 -13.77 -8.42
CA ASN A 158 13.53 -14.08 -9.75
C ASN A 158 13.18 -12.95 -10.72
N VAL A 159 14.17 -12.09 -11.04
CA VAL A 159 13.99 -10.88 -11.86
C VAL A 159 13.32 -11.19 -13.19
N LYS A 160 13.82 -12.19 -13.94
CA LYS A 160 13.27 -12.57 -15.25
C LYS A 160 11.84 -13.09 -15.16
N ALA A 161 11.55 -13.93 -14.18
CA ALA A 161 10.20 -14.44 -13.98
C ALA A 161 9.23 -13.33 -13.53
N TYR A 162 9.72 -12.41 -12.69
CA TYR A 162 8.94 -11.34 -12.09
C TYR A 162 8.70 -10.17 -13.05
N LEU A 163 9.74 -9.67 -13.70
CA LEU A 163 9.66 -8.51 -14.62
C LEU A 163 9.37 -8.89 -16.07
N GLY A 164 9.61 -10.17 -16.47
CA GLY A 164 9.49 -10.63 -17.85
C GLY A 164 10.79 -10.58 -18.65
N ASP A 165 11.69 -9.68 -18.28
CA ASP A 165 13.05 -9.53 -18.80
C ASP A 165 14.01 -9.16 -17.69
N ASP A 166 15.29 -9.53 -17.85
CA ASP A 166 16.34 -9.26 -16.88
C ASP A 166 17.54 -8.50 -17.51
N THR A 167 17.34 -7.92 -18.70
CA THR A 167 18.35 -7.12 -19.39
C THR A 167 18.62 -5.83 -18.64
N PRO A 168 19.83 -5.61 -18.09
CA PRO A 168 20.14 -4.38 -17.37
C PRO A 168 20.02 -3.15 -18.28
N GLY A 169 19.40 -2.10 -17.77
CA GLY A 169 19.21 -0.82 -18.48
C GLY A 169 18.07 -0.83 -19.53
N ASP A 170 17.39 -1.95 -19.75
CA ASP A 170 16.32 -2.08 -20.73
C ASP A 170 14.98 -2.43 -20.07
N ALA A 171 14.02 -1.52 -20.09
CA ALA A 171 12.66 -1.73 -19.62
C ALA A 171 11.65 -2.00 -20.75
N SER A 172 12.10 -2.09 -22.01
CA SER A 172 11.21 -2.18 -23.19
C SER A 172 10.50 -3.54 -23.33
N LYS A 173 11.01 -4.58 -22.65
CA LYS A 173 10.50 -5.95 -22.74
C LYS A 173 9.80 -6.41 -21.46
N LEU A 174 9.55 -5.49 -20.54
CA LEU A 174 8.85 -5.84 -19.30
C LEU A 174 7.44 -6.35 -19.60
N SER A 175 7.01 -7.33 -18.83
CA SER A 175 5.72 -7.98 -19.02
C SER A 175 5.26 -8.54 -17.67
N PHE A 176 4.27 -7.91 -17.08
CA PHE A 176 3.59 -8.30 -15.84
C PHE A 176 2.23 -7.60 -15.76
N PRO A 177 1.24 -8.20 -15.06
CA PRO A 177 -0.10 -7.64 -14.94
C PRO A 177 -0.14 -6.47 -13.97
N SER A 178 -1.11 -5.56 -14.13
CA SER A 178 -1.38 -4.50 -13.17
C SER A 178 -2.74 -3.82 -13.41
N TYR A 179 -2.87 -2.54 -13.03
CA TYR A 179 -4.07 -1.75 -13.25
C TYR A 179 -4.21 -1.35 -14.73
N GLY A 180 -5.44 -1.37 -15.23
CA GLY A 180 -5.79 -0.68 -16.48
C GLY A 180 -6.18 0.77 -16.21
N VAL A 181 -5.98 1.63 -17.19
CA VAL A 181 -6.21 3.09 -17.07
C VAL A 181 -7.64 3.41 -16.64
N ASP A 182 -8.64 2.78 -17.26
CA ASP A 182 -10.05 3.05 -16.98
C ASP A 182 -10.47 2.55 -15.58
N ALA A 183 -9.92 1.42 -15.13
CA ALA A 183 -10.13 0.93 -13.77
C ALA A 183 -9.49 1.86 -12.74
N ALA A 184 -8.29 2.35 -13.01
CA ALA A 184 -7.62 3.34 -12.17
C ALA A 184 -8.44 4.63 -12.07
N ARG A 185 -8.96 5.16 -13.18
CA ARG A 185 -9.87 6.32 -13.16
C ARG A 185 -11.12 6.06 -12.34
N LEU A 186 -11.77 4.92 -12.51
CA LEU A 186 -12.94 4.55 -11.72
C LEU A 186 -12.65 4.56 -10.23
N LEU A 187 -11.55 3.94 -9.82
CA LEU A 187 -11.15 3.84 -8.41
C LEU A 187 -10.76 5.21 -7.83
N ILE A 188 -9.94 5.96 -8.55
CA ILE A 188 -9.33 7.21 -8.07
C ILE A 188 -10.33 8.37 -8.16
N GLU A 189 -10.99 8.55 -9.30
CA GLU A 189 -11.83 9.74 -9.55
C GLU A 189 -13.27 9.54 -9.05
N GLN A 190 -13.82 8.33 -9.15
CA GLN A 190 -15.23 8.09 -8.79
C GLN A 190 -15.39 7.44 -7.41
N ARG A 191 -14.47 6.58 -6.98
CA ARG A 191 -14.51 5.96 -5.64
C ARG A 191 -13.71 6.75 -4.62
N ALA A 192 -12.80 7.64 -5.08
CA ALA A 192 -11.95 8.48 -4.25
C ALA A 192 -11.18 7.66 -3.19
N VAL A 193 -10.51 6.62 -3.66
CA VAL A 193 -9.69 5.72 -2.83
C VAL A 193 -8.50 6.46 -2.22
N ALA A 194 -8.01 5.99 -1.05
CA ALA A 194 -6.89 6.60 -0.35
C ALA A 194 -5.55 6.26 -1.01
N ALA A 195 -5.39 5.02 -1.43
CA ALA A 195 -4.20 4.50 -2.10
C ALA A 195 -4.58 3.32 -3.00
N ILE A 196 -3.75 3.02 -3.99
CA ILE A 196 -3.82 1.77 -4.77
C ILE A 196 -2.53 0.98 -4.58
N GLY A 197 -2.62 -0.35 -4.53
CA GLY A 197 -1.45 -1.20 -4.33
C GLY A 197 -1.51 -2.46 -5.17
N VAL A 198 -0.36 -3.08 -5.46
CA VAL A 198 -0.25 -4.26 -6.30
C VAL A 198 0.90 -5.18 -5.88
N ASP A 199 0.78 -6.47 -6.18
CA ASP A 199 1.83 -7.48 -5.94
C ASP A 199 2.77 -7.67 -7.15
N THR A 200 2.92 -6.62 -7.98
CA THR A 200 3.87 -6.53 -9.10
C THR A 200 4.80 -5.33 -8.94
N ALA A 201 5.73 -5.18 -9.88
CA ALA A 201 6.77 -4.16 -9.83
C ALA A 201 6.26 -2.74 -10.14
N SER A 202 5.03 -2.59 -10.61
CA SER A 202 4.46 -1.29 -10.97
C SER A 202 2.93 -1.31 -10.93
N ILE A 203 2.32 -0.19 -10.55
CA ILE A 203 0.87 0.04 -10.69
C ILE A 203 0.46 0.20 -12.16
N ASP A 204 1.37 0.53 -13.08
CA ASP A 204 1.19 0.34 -14.51
C ASP A 204 1.62 -1.09 -14.91
N TYR A 205 1.01 -1.67 -15.95
CA TYR A 205 1.40 -2.98 -16.45
C TYR A 205 2.78 -2.95 -17.13
N GLY A 206 3.45 -4.11 -17.22
CA GLY A 206 4.87 -4.18 -17.60
C GLY A 206 5.25 -3.49 -18.90
N ARG A 207 4.36 -3.50 -19.91
CA ARG A 207 4.60 -2.86 -21.23
C ARG A 207 4.20 -1.39 -21.30
N SER A 208 3.81 -0.77 -20.18
CA SER A 208 3.49 0.65 -20.16
C SER A 208 4.74 1.49 -20.48
N THR A 209 4.60 2.40 -21.44
CA THR A 209 5.67 3.33 -21.81
C THR A 209 5.34 4.78 -21.47
N ASP A 210 4.09 5.05 -21.09
CA ASP A 210 3.56 6.39 -20.79
C ASP A 210 3.07 6.55 -19.34
N PHE A 211 3.11 5.48 -18.54
CA PHE A 211 2.82 5.45 -17.11
C PHE A 211 1.50 6.15 -16.73
N GLN A 212 0.45 5.87 -17.49
CA GLN A 212 -0.83 6.59 -17.34
C GLN A 212 -1.46 6.38 -15.97
N VAL A 213 -1.36 5.17 -15.38
CA VAL A 213 -1.93 4.91 -14.05
C VAL A 213 -1.20 5.72 -12.98
N HIS A 214 0.13 5.76 -13.01
CA HIS A 214 0.92 6.63 -12.11
C HIS A 214 0.51 8.10 -12.26
N ARG A 215 0.41 8.60 -13.49
CA ARG A 215 0.08 10.00 -13.74
C ARG A 215 -1.31 10.36 -13.21
N ILE A 216 -2.31 9.52 -13.43
CA ILE A 216 -3.68 9.71 -12.89
C ILE A 216 -3.66 9.72 -11.37
N ALA A 217 -2.96 8.75 -10.75
CA ALA A 217 -2.85 8.67 -9.31
C ALA A 217 -2.13 9.90 -8.72
N ALA A 218 -1.00 10.28 -9.30
CA ALA A 218 -0.20 11.42 -8.88
C ALA A 218 -0.95 12.77 -8.99
N GLU A 219 -1.67 13.00 -10.08
CA GLU A 219 -2.49 14.21 -10.27
C GLU A 219 -3.59 14.36 -9.20
N LYS A 220 -4.09 13.24 -8.66
CA LYS A 220 -5.10 13.22 -7.60
C LYS A 220 -4.51 13.06 -6.19
N ASN A 221 -3.18 13.11 -6.06
CA ASN A 221 -2.46 12.87 -4.81
C ASN A 221 -2.82 11.51 -4.16
N VAL A 222 -2.98 10.46 -4.96
CA VAL A 222 -3.19 9.08 -4.53
C VAL A 222 -1.85 8.35 -4.64
N PRO A 223 -1.26 7.86 -3.53
CA PRO A 223 -0.01 7.10 -3.56
C PRO A 223 -0.21 5.70 -4.13
N GLY A 224 0.86 5.15 -4.73
CA GLY A 224 0.96 3.78 -5.20
C GLY A 224 1.77 2.91 -4.22
N LEU A 225 1.35 1.67 -3.98
CA LEU A 225 2.08 0.67 -3.19
C LEU A 225 2.50 -0.45 -4.13
N GLU A 226 3.79 -0.73 -4.23
CA GLU A 226 4.32 -1.67 -5.22
C GLU A 226 5.09 -2.82 -4.58
N ASN A 227 5.21 -3.91 -5.30
CA ASN A 227 5.89 -5.13 -4.83
C ASN A 227 5.34 -5.66 -3.50
N LEU A 228 4.03 -5.64 -3.34
CA LEU A 228 3.38 -6.24 -2.17
C LEU A 228 3.43 -7.76 -2.23
N THR A 229 3.35 -8.41 -1.07
CA THR A 229 3.29 -9.87 -0.96
C THR A 229 2.18 -10.32 -0.01
N ASN A 230 1.92 -11.61 0.06
CA ASN A 230 0.94 -12.22 0.97
C ASN A 230 -0.50 -11.68 0.83
N LEU A 231 -0.87 -11.10 -0.31
CA LEU A 231 -2.24 -10.63 -0.55
C LEU A 231 -3.27 -11.78 -0.55
N ASP A 232 -2.81 -13.02 -0.76
CA ASP A 232 -3.62 -14.25 -0.65
C ASP A 232 -4.08 -14.55 0.77
N LYS A 233 -3.43 -13.98 1.78
CA LYS A 233 -3.78 -14.13 3.20
C LYS A 233 -4.84 -13.12 3.66
N LEU A 234 -5.22 -12.20 2.80
CA LEU A 234 -6.20 -11.18 3.12
C LEU A 234 -7.60 -11.58 2.60
N PRO A 235 -8.66 -11.30 3.37
CA PRO A 235 -10.02 -11.42 2.85
C PRO A 235 -10.28 -10.34 1.78
N PRO A 236 -11.26 -10.54 0.90
CA PRO A 236 -11.63 -9.51 -0.08
C PRO A 236 -11.98 -8.17 0.54
N ARG A 237 -12.45 -8.16 1.80
CA ARG A 237 -12.82 -6.96 2.57
C ARG A 237 -12.65 -7.22 4.07
N GLY A 238 -12.42 -6.14 4.84
CA GLY A 238 -12.37 -6.22 6.31
C GLY A 238 -10.96 -6.21 6.89
N ALA A 239 -9.92 -6.19 6.05
CA ALA A 239 -8.56 -5.90 6.52
C ALA A 239 -8.38 -4.40 6.78
N LEU A 240 -7.55 -4.06 7.77
CA LEU A 240 -6.99 -2.73 7.97
C LEU A 240 -5.53 -2.76 7.52
N VAL A 241 -5.16 -1.95 6.54
CA VAL A 241 -3.78 -1.85 6.07
C VAL A 241 -3.08 -0.66 6.72
N ILE A 242 -1.82 -0.86 7.08
CA ILE A 242 -0.88 0.14 7.58
C ILE A 242 0.35 0.07 6.68
N ALA A 243 0.61 1.13 5.90
CA ALA A 243 1.67 1.21 4.89
C ALA A 243 2.52 2.47 5.12
N LEU A 244 3.32 2.46 6.19
CA LEU A 244 4.11 3.60 6.63
C LEU A 244 5.54 3.51 6.09
N PRO A 245 5.96 4.39 5.17
CA PRO A 245 7.34 4.46 4.69
C PRO A 245 8.27 5.16 5.68
N MET A 246 9.57 5.13 5.40
CA MET A 246 10.50 6.11 5.96
C MET A 246 9.99 7.51 5.58
N LYS A 247 9.99 8.44 6.55
CA LYS A 247 9.57 9.82 6.30
C LYS A 247 10.71 10.63 5.71
N ILE A 248 10.93 10.49 4.40
CA ILE A 248 12.00 11.17 3.67
C ILE A 248 11.51 12.55 3.23
N GLU A 249 12.18 13.61 3.68
CA GLU A 249 11.88 14.98 3.27
C GLU A 249 12.22 15.18 1.80
N GLY A 250 11.25 15.65 1.01
CA GLY A 250 11.39 15.84 -0.43
C GLY A 250 11.39 14.53 -1.24
N GLY A 251 11.18 13.36 -0.61
CA GLY A 251 11.21 12.07 -1.27
C GLY A 251 10.11 11.90 -2.31
N SER A 252 10.45 11.24 -3.42
CA SER A 252 9.50 10.84 -4.46
C SER A 252 8.83 9.50 -4.17
N GLY A 253 9.37 8.74 -3.24
CA GLY A 253 8.92 7.46 -2.76
C GLY A 253 9.80 6.95 -1.63
N GLY A 254 9.60 5.73 -1.21
CA GLY A 254 10.47 5.13 -0.21
C GLY A 254 10.13 3.71 0.20
N PRO A 255 11.11 2.97 0.69
CA PRO A 255 10.91 1.66 1.28
C PRO A 255 9.87 1.71 2.41
N LEU A 256 9.03 0.69 2.49
CA LEU A 256 8.04 0.61 3.55
C LEU A 256 7.92 -0.82 4.13
N ARG A 257 7.45 -0.91 5.37
CA ARG A 257 6.93 -2.14 5.93
C ARG A 257 5.41 -2.05 5.97
N ALA A 258 4.75 -2.57 4.92
CA ALA A 258 3.31 -2.69 4.89
C ALA A 258 2.84 -3.89 5.71
N VAL A 259 1.80 -3.73 6.52
CA VAL A 259 1.15 -4.81 7.25
C VAL A 259 -0.37 -4.69 7.14
N ALA A 260 -1.05 -5.82 7.27
CA ALA A 260 -2.50 -5.85 7.37
C ALA A 260 -2.95 -6.47 8.69
N LEU A 261 -3.95 -5.89 9.32
CA LEU A 261 -4.67 -6.46 10.46
C LEU A 261 -5.93 -7.14 9.93
N VAL A 262 -6.03 -8.46 10.14
CA VAL A 262 -7.17 -9.29 9.73
C VAL A 262 -7.84 -9.82 10.98
N GLY A 263 -9.14 -9.58 11.18
CA GLY A 263 -9.89 -10.11 12.31
C GLY A 263 -9.82 -11.64 12.38
N LYS A 264 -9.62 -12.15 13.60
CA LYS A 264 -9.62 -13.60 13.88
C LYS A 264 -11.02 -14.17 13.85
#